data_bfe412595f3743205421e74ccbe0a97f
#
_entry.id   bfe412595f3743205421e74ccbe0a97f
#
_cell.length_a   1.000
_cell.length_b   1.000
_cell.length_c   1.000
_cell.angle_alpha   90.00
_cell.angle_beta   90.00
_cell.angle_gamma   90.00
#
_symmetry.space_group_name_H-M   'P 1'
#
loop_
_entity.id
_entity.type
_entity.pdbx_description
1 polymer ?
#
loop_
_entity_poly.entity_id
_entity_poly.type
_entity_poly.pdbx_seq_one_letter_code
_entity_poly.pdbx_strand_id
1 'polypeptide(L)'
;MTKRSKVFVPAVVTVATVGVAAGAAYVARYRKDDVKELFVAQALERPAARQSYTELAQGLERAGIALFQRAGRADDTQANRAVLTHIIGLERWGQERLRVALGEREFVRDEHHPYKPGAGVSLRELQDLLSQTRARTVDLARRLNASPPAEGTTVEHNGLGPLTPKGWLRYLTQHADLESRKLRGAKEAKALGE
;
A
#
# COMPACT_ATOMS: atom_id res chain seq x y z
N MET A 1 -4.90 24.23 64.18
CA MET A 1 -3.79 23.51 63.53
C MET A 1 -4.34 22.33 62.78
N THR A 2 -4.55 22.47 61.48
CA THR A 2 -5.21 21.44 60.63
C THR A 2 -4.13 20.72 59.80
N LYS A 3 -3.90 19.45 60.09
CA LYS A 3 -2.97 18.60 59.34
C LYS A 3 -3.54 18.30 57.93
N ARG A 4 -2.87 18.79 56.89
CA ARG A 4 -3.11 18.40 55.50
C ARG A 4 -2.59 16.98 55.26
N SER A 5 -3.51 16.08 54.98
CA SER A 5 -3.21 14.74 54.52
C SER A 5 -2.69 14.79 53.08
N LYS A 6 -1.46 14.32 52.83
CA LYS A 6 -0.88 14.17 51.51
C LYS A 6 -1.50 12.90 50.87
N VAL A 7 -2.34 13.09 49.87
CA VAL A 7 -2.81 11.97 49.04
C VAL A 7 -1.67 11.56 48.14
N PHE A 8 -1.20 10.35 48.37
CA PHE A 8 -0.20 9.67 47.54
C PHE A 8 -0.95 9.04 46.40
N VAL A 9 -0.80 9.59 45.20
CA VAL A 9 -1.23 8.91 43.93
C VAL A 9 0.04 8.43 43.26
N PRO A 10 0.31 7.14 43.34
CA PRO A 10 1.38 6.61 42.52
C PRO A 10 0.97 5.37 41.72
N ALA A 11 1.56 5.24 40.58
CA ALA A 11 1.97 3.97 39.98
C ALA A 11 0.94 3.04 39.33
N VAL A 12 -0.26 3.50 39.00
CA VAL A 12 -1.19 2.65 38.20
C VAL A 12 -1.05 2.83 36.68
N VAL A 13 -0.44 3.93 36.22
CA VAL A 13 -0.34 4.25 34.78
C VAL A 13 0.78 3.47 34.07
N THR A 14 1.82 3.05 34.79
CA THR A 14 3.01 2.42 34.17
C THR A 14 2.81 0.94 33.83
N VAL A 15 1.91 0.24 34.52
CA VAL A 15 1.66 -1.20 34.27
C VAL A 15 0.77 -1.43 33.04
N ALA A 16 -0.14 -0.51 32.74
CA ALA A 16 -1.03 -0.62 31.58
C ALA A 16 -0.29 -0.48 30.24
N THR A 17 0.73 0.40 30.17
CA THR A 17 1.48 0.62 28.91
C THR A 17 2.43 -0.53 28.56
N VAL A 18 3.04 -1.17 29.55
CA VAL A 18 3.89 -2.35 29.35
C VAL A 18 3.06 -3.56 28.96
N GLY A 19 1.87 -3.72 29.54
CA GLY A 19 0.93 -4.80 29.20
C GLY A 19 0.41 -4.73 27.78
N VAL A 20 0.11 -3.51 27.26
CA VAL A 20 -0.36 -3.32 25.87
C VAL A 20 0.77 -3.60 24.88
N ALA A 21 1.99 -3.15 25.13
CA ALA A 21 3.13 -3.41 24.26
C ALA A 21 3.52 -4.91 24.24
N ALA A 22 3.51 -5.56 25.39
CA ALA A 22 3.78 -7.00 25.48
C ALA A 22 2.65 -7.83 24.85
N GLY A 23 1.39 -7.43 25.02
CA GLY A 23 0.24 -8.05 24.37
C GLY A 23 0.29 -7.90 22.85
N ALA A 24 0.62 -6.72 22.34
CA ALA A 24 0.77 -6.48 20.90
C ALA A 24 1.93 -7.29 20.31
N ALA A 25 3.07 -7.38 21.01
CA ALA A 25 4.21 -8.20 20.59
C ALA A 25 3.92 -9.70 20.64
N TYR A 26 3.17 -10.16 21.65
CA TYR A 26 2.72 -11.55 21.75
C TYR A 26 1.76 -11.91 20.61
N VAL A 27 0.74 -11.08 20.35
CA VAL A 27 -0.22 -11.27 19.25
C VAL A 27 0.51 -11.27 17.90
N ALA A 28 1.43 -10.32 17.67
CA ALA A 28 2.20 -10.26 16.43
C ALA A 28 3.11 -11.48 16.22
N ARG A 29 3.56 -12.13 17.29
CA ARG A 29 4.46 -13.28 17.20
C ARG A 29 3.73 -14.62 17.04
N TYR A 30 2.57 -14.80 17.69
CA TYR A 30 1.87 -16.08 17.76
C TYR A 30 0.59 -16.15 16.92
N ARG A 31 0.06 -15.02 16.48
CA ARG A 31 -1.16 -14.92 15.67
C ARG A 31 -0.97 -14.07 14.40
N LYS A 32 0.18 -14.24 13.74
CA LYS A 32 0.51 -13.47 12.52
C LYS A 32 -0.55 -13.64 11.43
N ASP A 33 -1.09 -14.83 11.28
CA ASP A 33 -2.09 -15.11 10.25
C ASP A 33 -3.43 -14.45 10.59
N ASP A 34 -3.88 -14.51 11.84
CA ASP A 34 -5.11 -13.84 12.29
C ASP A 34 -5.00 -12.32 12.13
N VAL A 35 -3.84 -11.73 12.46
CA VAL A 35 -3.58 -10.29 12.29
C VAL A 35 -3.57 -9.91 10.82
N LYS A 36 -2.96 -10.73 9.98
CA LYS A 36 -2.95 -10.54 8.53
C LYS A 36 -4.36 -10.60 7.94
N GLU A 37 -5.14 -11.63 8.29
CA GLU A 37 -6.53 -11.79 7.84
C GLU A 37 -7.40 -10.61 8.29
N LEU A 38 -7.25 -10.16 9.54
CA LEU A 38 -7.94 -8.99 10.05
C LEU A 38 -7.55 -7.72 9.27
N PHE A 39 -6.26 -7.53 8.98
CA PHE A 39 -5.79 -6.41 8.17
C PHE A 39 -6.38 -6.46 6.77
N VAL A 40 -6.32 -7.59 6.08
CA VAL A 40 -6.88 -7.77 4.74
C VAL A 40 -8.38 -7.46 4.76
N ALA A 41 -9.13 -8.05 5.70
CA ALA A 41 -10.56 -7.83 5.80
C ALA A 41 -10.92 -6.36 6.08
N GLN A 42 -10.26 -5.71 7.05
CA GLN A 42 -10.62 -4.36 7.51
C GLN A 42 -10.05 -3.24 6.66
N ALA A 43 -8.81 -3.38 6.17
CA ALA A 43 -8.13 -2.32 5.43
C ALA A 43 -8.36 -2.42 3.91
N LEU A 44 -8.54 -3.62 3.38
CA LEU A 44 -8.66 -3.84 1.94
C LEU A 44 -10.07 -4.26 1.54
N GLU A 45 -10.54 -5.45 1.95
CA GLU A 45 -11.73 -6.07 1.38
C GLU A 45 -13.03 -5.35 1.74
N ARG A 46 -13.31 -5.09 3.02
CA ARG A 46 -14.56 -4.43 3.43
C ARG A 46 -14.72 -3.02 2.85
N PRO A 47 -13.68 -2.16 2.86
CA PRO A 47 -13.81 -0.85 2.22
C PRO A 47 -13.93 -0.94 0.70
N ALA A 48 -13.22 -1.89 0.06
CA ALA A 48 -13.29 -2.08 -1.40
C ALA A 48 -14.67 -2.62 -1.83
N ALA A 49 -15.26 -3.55 -1.07
CA ALA A 49 -16.57 -4.11 -1.36
C ALA A 49 -17.69 -3.06 -1.41
N ARG A 50 -17.56 -1.98 -0.63
CA ARG A 50 -18.52 -0.87 -0.58
C ARG A 50 -18.42 0.11 -1.76
N GLN A 51 -17.40 -0.03 -2.60
CA GLN A 51 -17.14 0.84 -3.74
C GLN A 51 -17.45 0.10 -5.05
N SER A 52 -17.93 0.83 -6.04
CA SER A 52 -17.98 0.36 -7.43
C SER A 52 -16.59 0.37 -8.06
N TYR A 53 -16.38 -0.35 -9.14
CA TYR A 53 -15.14 -0.26 -9.91
C TYR A 53 -14.87 1.16 -10.44
N THR A 54 -15.92 1.91 -10.78
CA THR A 54 -15.82 3.31 -11.19
C THR A 54 -15.25 4.17 -10.06
N GLU A 55 -15.74 4.02 -8.83
CA GLU A 55 -15.23 4.75 -7.66
C GLU A 55 -13.78 4.37 -7.33
N LEU A 56 -13.42 3.08 -7.48
CA LEU A 56 -12.05 2.62 -7.31
C LEU A 56 -11.12 3.18 -8.40
N ALA A 57 -11.56 3.24 -9.67
CA ALA A 57 -10.81 3.90 -10.75
C ALA A 57 -10.57 5.38 -10.46
N GLN A 58 -11.61 6.12 -10.07
CA GLN A 58 -11.48 7.51 -9.65
C GLN A 58 -10.58 7.68 -8.42
N GLY A 59 -10.62 6.73 -7.49
CA GLY A 59 -9.72 6.68 -6.33
C GLY A 59 -8.26 6.55 -6.74
N LEU A 60 -7.96 5.67 -7.71
CA LEU A 60 -6.63 5.50 -8.32
C LEU A 60 -6.14 6.78 -8.99
N GLU A 61 -7.02 7.47 -9.75
CA GLU A 61 -6.70 8.74 -10.42
C GLU A 61 -6.36 9.83 -9.40
N ARG A 62 -7.20 10.02 -8.39
CA ARG A 62 -6.95 11.01 -7.32
C ARG A 62 -5.66 10.72 -6.55
N ALA A 63 -5.44 9.46 -6.17
CA ALA A 63 -4.20 9.05 -5.50
C ALA A 63 -2.97 9.22 -6.41
N GLY A 64 -3.15 9.02 -7.73
CA GLY A 64 -2.12 9.25 -8.74
C GLY A 64 -1.63 10.70 -8.75
N ILE A 65 -2.52 11.69 -8.61
CA ILE A 65 -2.14 13.11 -8.56
C ILE A 65 -1.16 13.37 -7.41
N ALA A 66 -1.48 12.91 -6.20
CA ALA A 66 -0.62 13.09 -5.04
C ALA A 66 0.71 12.33 -5.19
N LEU A 67 0.67 11.13 -5.75
CA LEU A 67 1.85 10.31 -6.04
C LEU A 67 2.79 11.04 -7.04
N PHE A 68 2.26 11.57 -8.13
CA PHE A 68 3.05 12.28 -9.15
C PHE A 68 3.61 13.58 -8.61
N GLN A 69 2.86 14.30 -7.78
CA GLN A 69 3.38 15.50 -7.11
C GLN A 69 4.56 15.20 -6.19
N ARG A 70 4.50 14.09 -5.41
CA ARG A 70 5.64 13.67 -4.58
C ARG A 70 6.83 13.24 -5.43
N ALA A 71 6.58 12.45 -6.47
CA ALA A 71 7.63 12.02 -7.40
C ALA A 71 8.30 13.21 -8.12
N GLY A 72 7.50 14.20 -8.55
CA GLY A 72 8.02 15.39 -9.23
C GLY A 72 8.85 16.34 -8.35
N ARG A 73 8.71 16.25 -7.01
CA ARG A 73 9.52 17.02 -6.04
C ARG A 73 10.73 16.25 -5.53
N ALA A 74 10.85 14.98 -5.87
CA ALA A 74 11.92 14.12 -5.37
C ALA A 74 13.24 14.47 -6.07
N ASP A 75 14.34 14.50 -5.30
CA ASP A 75 15.68 14.65 -5.87
C ASP A 75 16.13 13.39 -6.61
N ASP A 76 16.98 13.54 -7.59
CA ASP A 76 17.56 12.40 -8.31
C ASP A 76 18.63 11.70 -7.48
N THR A 77 18.18 10.87 -6.55
CA THR A 77 19.01 10.02 -5.68
C THR A 77 18.75 8.55 -5.95
N GLN A 78 19.73 7.71 -5.66
CA GLN A 78 19.57 6.26 -5.74
C GLN A 78 18.41 5.76 -4.87
N ALA A 79 18.20 6.35 -3.68
CA ALA A 79 17.10 5.99 -2.77
C ALA A 79 15.74 6.30 -3.40
N ASN A 80 15.55 7.49 -3.96
CA ASN A 80 14.30 7.89 -4.61
C ASN A 80 14.02 7.05 -5.87
N ARG A 81 15.07 6.78 -6.68
CA ARG A 81 14.94 5.85 -7.82
C ARG A 81 14.53 4.46 -7.40
N ALA A 82 15.08 3.92 -6.28
CA ALA A 82 14.69 2.63 -5.74
C ALA A 82 13.22 2.58 -5.30
N VAL A 83 12.72 3.65 -4.66
CA VAL A 83 11.31 3.77 -4.28
C VAL A 83 10.39 3.75 -5.50
N LEU A 84 10.66 4.56 -6.53
CA LEU A 84 9.84 4.58 -7.75
C LEU A 84 9.89 3.23 -8.49
N THR A 85 11.08 2.64 -8.61
CA THR A 85 11.27 1.31 -9.21
C THR A 85 10.44 0.25 -8.50
N HIS A 86 10.39 0.29 -7.15
CA HIS A 86 9.58 -0.63 -6.36
C HIS A 86 8.08 -0.43 -6.60
N ILE A 87 7.60 0.81 -6.53
CA ILE A 87 6.18 1.13 -6.77
C ILE A 87 5.75 0.65 -8.17
N ILE A 88 6.53 0.97 -9.21
CA ILE A 88 6.24 0.57 -10.59
C ILE A 88 6.20 -0.95 -10.72
N GLY A 89 7.20 -1.64 -10.19
CA GLY A 89 7.31 -3.09 -10.28
C GLY A 89 6.13 -3.79 -9.60
N LEU A 90 5.76 -3.35 -8.40
CA LEU A 90 4.64 -3.93 -7.66
C LEU A 90 3.30 -3.62 -8.33
N GLU A 91 3.12 -2.42 -8.85
CA GLU A 91 1.88 -2.06 -9.55
C GLU A 91 1.70 -2.84 -10.85
N ARG A 92 2.77 -3.03 -11.64
CA ARG A 92 2.75 -3.89 -12.84
C ARG A 92 2.45 -5.35 -12.49
N TRP A 93 3.04 -5.87 -11.41
CA TRP A 93 2.73 -7.21 -10.92
C TRP A 93 1.25 -7.34 -10.53
N GLY A 94 0.68 -6.36 -9.84
CA GLY A 94 -0.74 -6.32 -9.51
C GLY A 94 -1.65 -6.21 -10.75
N GLN A 95 -1.20 -5.51 -11.81
CA GLN A 95 -1.93 -5.48 -13.10
C GLN A 95 -2.10 -6.88 -13.69
N GLU A 96 -1.09 -7.75 -13.55
CA GLU A 96 -1.20 -9.13 -14.01
C GLU A 96 -2.24 -9.92 -13.21
N ARG A 97 -2.38 -9.66 -11.91
CA ARG A 97 -3.44 -10.26 -11.07
C ARG A 97 -4.83 -9.77 -11.48
N LEU A 98 -4.97 -8.50 -11.85
CA LEU A 98 -6.23 -7.96 -12.38
C LEU A 98 -6.58 -8.56 -13.73
N ARG A 99 -5.59 -8.87 -14.60
CA ARG A 99 -5.80 -9.58 -15.87
C ARG A 99 -6.23 -11.02 -15.67
N VAL A 100 -5.70 -11.71 -14.65
CA VAL A 100 -6.19 -13.03 -14.26
C VAL A 100 -7.66 -12.95 -13.85
N ALA A 101 -8.04 -11.95 -13.06
CA ALA A 101 -9.44 -11.74 -12.66
C ALA A 101 -10.37 -11.43 -13.84
N LEU A 102 -9.86 -10.81 -14.92
CA LEU A 102 -10.57 -10.58 -16.18
C LEU A 102 -10.64 -11.82 -17.09
N GLY A 103 -9.98 -12.93 -16.72
CA GLY A 103 -9.89 -14.12 -17.55
C GLY A 103 -8.97 -14.00 -18.77
N GLU A 104 -8.10 -12.98 -18.80
CA GLU A 104 -7.22 -12.70 -19.96
C GLU A 104 -5.94 -13.52 -19.93
N ARG A 105 -5.63 -14.11 -18.80
CA ARG A 105 -4.46 -14.97 -18.62
C ARG A 105 -4.65 -15.94 -17.46
N GLU A 106 -3.89 -17.00 -17.46
CA GLU A 106 -3.82 -17.93 -16.35
C GLU A 106 -3.03 -17.34 -15.18
N PHE A 107 -3.36 -17.77 -13.97
CA PHE A 107 -2.60 -17.41 -12.77
C PHE A 107 -1.24 -18.12 -12.77
N VAL A 108 -0.18 -17.34 -12.62
CA VAL A 108 1.17 -17.83 -12.37
C VAL A 108 1.66 -17.27 -11.03
N ARG A 109 2.14 -18.15 -10.15
CA ARG A 109 2.72 -17.71 -8.88
C ARG A 109 4.13 -17.21 -9.13
N ASP A 110 4.27 -15.91 -9.26
CA ASP A 110 5.51 -15.19 -9.47
C ASP A 110 5.67 -14.04 -8.46
N GLU A 111 6.78 -13.34 -8.51
CA GLU A 111 7.06 -12.18 -7.65
C GLU A 111 7.12 -10.89 -8.47
N HIS A 112 7.12 -9.74 -7.77
CA HIS A 112 7.13 -8.43 -8.42
C HIS A 112 8.50 -8.04 -9.03
N HIS A 113 9.57 -8.77 -8.72
CA HIS A 113 10.93 -8.42 -9.18
C HIS A 113 11.08 -8.34 -10.71
N PRO A 114 10.55 -9.28 -11.51
CA PRO A 114 10.66 -9.21 -12.97
C PRO A 114 9.94 -8.03 -13.61
N TYR A 115 9.00 -7.41 -12.89
CA TYR A 115 8.18 -6.29 -13.40
C TYR A 115 8.81 -4.92 -13.13
N LYS A 116 9.92 -4.88 -12.39
CA LYS A 116 10.64 -3.63 -12.11
C LYS A 116 11.27 -3.06 -13.39
N PRO A 117 11.35 -1.73 -13.50
CA PRO A 117 12.22 -1.09 -14.48
C PRO A 117 13.66 -1.60 -14.38
N GLY A 118 14.38 -1.62 -15.49
CA GLY A 118 15.79 -2.02 -15.53
C GLY A 118 16.70 -1.13 -14.67
N ALA A 119 17.91 -1.62 -14.40
CA ALA A 119 18.93 -0.84 -13.72
C ALA A 119 19.36 0.37 -14.59
N GLY A 120 19.73 1.48 -13.96
CA GLY A 120 20.23 2.66 -14.65
C GLY A 120 19.18 3.63 -15.22
N VAL A 121 17.90 3.31 -15.08
CA VAL A 121 16.80 4.23 -15.47
C VAL A 121 16.87 5.50 -14.62
N SER A 122 16.85 6.68 -15.26
CA SER A 122 16.88 7.97 -14.59
C SER A 122 15.58 8.24 -13.80
N LEU A 123 15.64 9.17 -12.84
CA LEU A 123 14.45 9.54 -12.07
C LEU A 123 13.34 10.06 -12.99
N ARG A 124 13.66 10.85 -14.01
CA ARG A 124 12.68 11.38 -14.95
C ARG A 124 11.98 10.27 -15.74
N GLU A 125 12.72 9.33 -16.27
CA GLU A 125 12.15 8.16 -16.95
C GLU A 125 11.29 7.33 -16.01
N LEU A 126 11.68 7.17 -14.73
CA LEU A 126 10.86 6.49 -13.73
C LEU A 126 9.56 7.25 -13.44
N GLN A 127 9.56 8.58 -13.43
CA GLN A 127 8.34 9.39 -13.29
C GLN A 127 7.38 9.18 -14.46
N ASP A 128 7.91 9.15 -15.69
CA ASP A 128 7.12 8.88 -16.90
C ASP A 128 6.55 7.46 -16.89
N LEU A 129 7.38 6.46 -16.54
CA LEU A 129 6.95 5.07 -16.39
C LEU A 129 5.89 4.89 -15.30
N LEU A 130 6.01 5.61 -14.18
CA LEU A 130 5.03 5.60 -13.10
C LEU A 130 3.68 6.10 -13.57
N SER A 131 3.66 7.23 -14.30
CA SER A 131 2.44 7.79 -14.88
C SER A 131 1.76 6.80 -15.84
N GLN A 132 2.53 6.22 -16.77
CA GLN A 132 2.03 5.21 -17.70
C GLN A 132 1.52 3.97 -16.97
N THR A 133 2.23 3.51 -15.93
CA THR A 133 1.82 2.34 -15.14
C THR A 133 0.50 2.60 -14.45
N ARG A 134 0.35 3.76 -13.79
CA ARG A 134 -0.91 4.15 -13.13
C ARG A 134 -2.07 4.26 -14.13
N ALA A 135 -1.86 4.86 -15.29
CA ALA A 135 -2.88 4.95 -16.33
C ALA A 135 -3.40 3.56 -16.76
N ARG A 136 -2.51 2.57 -16.89
CA ARG A 136 -2.87 1.18 -17.20
C ARG A 136 -3.68 0.53 -16.06
N THR A 137 -3.35 0.82 -14.79
CA THR A 137 -4.13 0.30 -13.64
C THR A 137 -5.55 0.88 -13.63
N VAL A 138 -5.68 2.17 -13.94
CA VAL A 138 -6.99 2.83 -14.08
C VAL A 138 -7.79 2.22 -15.23
N ASP A 139 -7.16 1.94 -16.37
CA ASP A 139 -7.81 1.27 -17.51
C ASP A 139 -8.31 -0.13 -17.11
N LEU A 140 -7.50 -0.92 -16.41
CA LEU A 140 -7.93 -2.23 -15.91
C LEU A 140 -9.13 -2.12 -14.95
N ALA A 141 -9.17 -1.11 -14.09
CA ALA A 141 -10.31 -0.87 -13.21
C ALA A 141 -11.59 -0.54 -14.02
N ARG A 142 -11.48 0.24 -15.11
CA ARG A 142 -12.60 0.53 -16.02
C ARG A 142 -13.05 -0.71 -16.78
N ARG A 143 -12.13 -1.56 -17.20
CA ARG A 143 -12.43 -2.84 -17.87
C ARG A 143 -13.13 -3.82 -16.94
N LEU A 144 -12.71 -3.90 -15.65
CA LEU A 144 -13.40 -4.65 -14.61
C LEU A 144 -14.84 -4.11 -14.36
N ASN A 145 -15.07 -2.82 -14.57
CA ASN A 145 -16.42 -2.25 -14.51
C ASN A 145 -17.26 -2.65 -15.72
N ALA A 146 -16.67 -2.67 -16.92
CA ALA A 146 -17.37 -3.04 -18.15
C ALA A 146 -17.64 -4.55 -18.24
N SER A 147 -16.76 -5.38 -17.72
CA SER A 147 -16.87 -6.84 -17.66
C SER A 147 -16.53 -7.35 -16.26
N PRO A 148 -17.48 -7.25 -15.33
CA PRO A 148 -17.22 -7.66 -13.95
C PRO A 148 -16.95 -9.16 -13.86
N PRO A 149 -15.90 -9.58 -13.13
CA PRO A 149 -15.67 -10.99 -12.84
C PRO A 149 -16.84 -11.61 -12.07
N ALA A 150 -16.94 -12.93 -12.12
CA ALA A 150 -17.93 -13.68 -11.36
C ALA A 150 -17.85 -13.36 -9.86
N GLU A 151 -18.99 -13.41 -9.17
CA GLU A 151 -19.03 -13.22 -7.73
C GLU A 151 -18.12 -14.22 -7.02
N GLY A 152 -17.39 -13.75 -6.00
CA GLY A 152 -16.44 -14.58 -5.28
C GLY A 152 -15.07 -14.76 -5.97
N THR A 153 -14.87 -14.19 -7.18
CA THR A 153 -13.56 -14.24 -7.84
C THR A 153 -12.49 -13.62 -6.94
N THR A 154 -11.43 -14.38 -6.68
CA THR A 154 -10.23 -13.92 -5.99
C THR A 154 -8.97 -14.30 -6.77
N VAL A 155 -7.91 -13.54 -6.58
CA VAL A 155 -6.58 -13.84 -7.13
C VAL A 155 -5.55 -13.74 -6.01
N GLU A 156 -4.67 -14.72 -5.92
CA GLU A 156 -3.71 -14.86 -4.84
C GLU A 156 -2.68 -13.73 -4.81
N HIS A 157 -2.48 -13.14 -3.63
CA HIS A 157 -1.36 -12.27 -3.30
C HIS A 157 -0.39 -13.03 -2.40
N ASN A 158 0.89 -13.14 -2.78
CA ASN A 158 1.87 -14.01 -2.12
C ASN A 158 1.98 -13.83 -0.60
N GLY A 159 1.80 -12.63 -0.10
CA GLY A 159 1.91 -12.32 1.33
C GLY A 159 0.59 -12.13 2.06
N LEU A 160 -0.47 -11.72 1.34
CA LEU A 160 -1.77 -11.38 1.95
C LEU A 160 -2.82 -12.47 1.79
N GLY A 161 -2.59 -13.46 0.92
CA GLY A 161 -3.59 -14.47 0.54
C GLY A 161 -4.51 -13.99 -0.58
N PRO A 162 -5.66 -14.64 -0.78
CA PRO A 162 -6.57 -14.31 -1.86
C PRO A 162 -7.20 -12.92 -1.65
N LEU A 163 -7.16 -12.09 -2.69
CA LEU A 163 -7.82 -10.79 -2.73
C LEU A 163 -8.85 -10.75 -3.85
N THR A 164 -9.99 -10.10 -3.61
CA THR A 164 -10.93 -9.78 -4.67
C THR A 164 -10.31 -8.78 -5.66
N PRO A 165 -10.80 -8.65 -6.90
CA PRO A 165 -10.31 -7.62 -7.83
C PRO A 165 -10.43 -6.20 -7.27
N LYS A 166 -11.49 -5.92 -6.50
CA LYS A 166 -11.66 -4.65 -5.79
C LYS A 166 -10.61 -4.49 -4.67
N GLY A 167 -10.33 -5.56 -3.92
CA GLY A 167 -9.28 -5.62 -2.91
C GLY A 167 -7.90 -5.33 -3.52
N TRP A 168 -7.60 -5.90 -4.68
CA TRP A 168 -6.38 -5.62 -5.43
C TRP A 168 -6.25 -4.15 -5.84
N LEU A 169 -7.29 -3.53 -6.41
CA LEU A 169 -7.27 -2.11 -6.78
C LEU A 169 -7.01 -1.21 -5.57
N ARG A 170 -7.65 -1.52 -4.44
CA ARG A 170 -7.43 -0.80 -3.19
C ARG A 170 -6.02 -1.00 -2.64
N TYR A 171 -5.50 -2.23 -2.68
CA TYR A 171 -4.13 -2.55 -2.29
C TYR A 171 -3.12 -1.73 -3.09
N LEU A 172 -3.22 -1.71 -4.42
CA LEU A 172 -2.33 -0.94 -5.29
C LEU A 172 -2.38 0.57 -5.01
N THR A 173 -3.56 1.09 -4.70
CA THR A 173 -3.74 2.49 -4.31
C THR A 173 -3.00 2.81 -3.01
N GLN A 174 -3.22 1.99 -1.97
CA GLN A 174 -2.65 2.22 -0.64
C GLN A 174 -1.14 1.98 -0.61
N HIS A 175 -0.68 0.90 -1.27
CA HIS A 175 0.74 0.59 -1.35
C HIS A 175 1.54 1.74 -1.98
N ALA A 176 1.09 2.24 -3.13
CA ALA A 176 1.77 3.36 -3.81
C ALA A 176 1.75 4.65 -2.96
N ASP A 177 0.64 4.95 -2.26
CA ASP A 177 0.58 6.11 -1.36
C ASP A 177 1.59 5.98 -0.21
N LEU A 178 1.62 4.82 0.47
CA LEU A 178 2.54 4.57 1.57
C LEU A 178 4.01 4.61 1.14
N GLU A 179 4.36 3.93 0.05
CA GLU A 179 5.73 3.90 -0.46
C GLU A 179 6.19 5.28 -0.93
N SER A 180 5.33 6.05 -1.60
CA SER A 180 5.69 7.39 -2.08
C SER A 180 6.00 8.39 -0.96
N ARG A 181 5.56 8.14 0.27
CA ARG A 181 5.93 8.97 1.44
C ARG A 181 7.41 8.84 1.82
N LYS A 182 8.11 7.85 1.28
CA LYS A 182 9.56 7.67 1.46
C LYS A 182 10.40 8.57 0.52
N LEU A 183 9.78 9.15 -0.51
CA LEU A 183 10.45 10.08 -1.42
C LEU A 183 10.87 11.35 -0.67
N ARG A 184 12.09 11.83 -0.95
CA ARG A 184 12.67 13.02 -0.32
C ARG A 184 13.07 14.05 -1.36
N GLY A 185 12.76 15.32 -1.09
CA GLY A 185 13.23 16.47 -1.85
C GLY A 185 14.33 17.24 -1.10
N ALA A 186 15.06 18.13 -1.79
CA ALA A 186 16.20 18.87 -1.25
C ALA A 186 15.93 19.64 0.06
N LYS A 187 14.71 20.13 0.25
CA LYS A 187 14.34 20.88 1.46
C LYS A 187 14.19 19.98 2.70
N GLU A 188 13.85 18.70 2.52
CA GLU A 188 13.68 17.75 3.63
C GLU A 188 15.02 17.12 4.04
N ALA A 189 15.94 16.94 3.09
CA ALA A 189 17.29 16.43 3.38
C ALA A 189 18.10 17.39 4.28
N LYS A 190 17.88 18.71 4.12
CA LYS A 190 18.59 19.74 4.89
C LYS A 190 18.07 19.89 6.34
N ALA A 191 16.82 19.52 6.59
CA ALA A 191 16.21 19.58 7.93
C ALA A 191 16.56 18.38 8.82
N LEU A 192 17.10 17.30 8.25
CA LEU A 192 17.51 16.07 8.94
C LEU A 192 19.02 15.97 9.16
N GLY A 193 19.80 16.95 8.66
CA GLY A 193 21.27 16.98 8.70
C GLY A 193 21.87 18.09 9.59
N GLU A 194 21.06 18.80 10.41
CA GLU A 194 21.53 19.78 11.42
C GLU A 194 21.32 19.22 12.84
#